data_689bc24973ab4cc5cd883488de8aeebc
#
_entry.id   689bc24973ab4cc5cd883488de8aeebc
#
_cell.length_a   1.000
_cell.length_b   1.000
_cell.length_c   1.000
_cell.angle_alpha   90.00
_cell.angle_beta   90.00
_cell.angle_gamma   90.00
#
_symmetry.space_group_name_H-M   'P 1'
#
loop_
_entity.id
_entity.type
_entity.pdbx_description
1 polymer ?
#
loop_
_entity_poly.entity_id
_entity_poly.type
_entity_poly.pdbx_seq_one_letter_code
_entity_poly.pdbx_strand_id
1 'polypeptide(L)'
;IKWAETFRDTFEPGDFYIEIQEHGITTDNGLTDEQMDRTLIDIAKQVGVKVIATNDFHYLRREDAPVQDVIMCIGMNAKVDDPNRMRMTGSEFYMKTEEEMRAMFPYCPEACDNTLEIADKCYVELDWDSIILPRFPLLDPGETHESQFRRECEKVLRQHYGDDWATREIGGMVAAIQQGTER
;
A
#
# COMPACT_ATOMS: atom_id res chain seq x y z
N ILE A 1 3.84 15.51 -19.05
CA ILE A 1 5.18 15.27 -19.62
C ILE A 1 6.23 15.36 -18.51
N LYS A 2 6.50 16.54 -17.93
CA LYS A 2 7.56 16.75 -16.93
C LYS A 2 7.62 15.67 -15.83
N TRP A 3 6.51 15.29 -15.24
CA TRP A 3 6.48 14.23 -14.21
C TRP A 3 6.82 12.86 -14.77
N ALA A 4 6.34 12.54 -15.98
CA ALA A 4 6.68 11.29 -16.64
C ALA A 4 8.17 11.18 -16.96
N GLU A 5 8.80 12.27 -17.41
CA GLU A 5 10.25 12.36 -17.59
C GLU A 5 11.00 12.18 -16.26
N THR A 6 10.54 12.86 -15.19
CA THR A 6 11.15 12.72 -13.86
C THR A 6 11.10 11.27 -13.36
N PHE A 7 9.95 10.59 -13.48
CA PHE A 7 9.84 9.20 -13.04
C PHE A 7 10.67 8.25 -13.93
N ARG A 8 10.61 8.41 -15.25
CA ARG A 8 11.47 7.63 -16.17
C ARG A 8 12.95 7.72 -15.77
N ASP A 9 13.43 8.92 -15.44
CA ASP A 9 14.83 9.17 -15.12
C ASP A 9 15.20 8.79 -13.67
N THR A 10 14.21 8.48 -12.83
CA THR A 10 14.40 8.05 -11.43
C THR A 10 14.56 6.55 -11.31
N PHE A 11 13.85 5.78 -12.13
CA PHE A 11 13.91 4.32 -12.14
C PHE A 11 14.93 3.80 -13.13
N GLU A 12 15.29 2.52 -13.02
CA GLU A 12 16.15 1.89 -14.03
C GLU A 12 15.46 1.86 -15.40
N PRO A 13 16.23 1.91 -16.50
CA PRO A 13 15.66 1.89 -17.83
C PRO A 13 14.73 0.70 -18.08
N GLY A 14 13.49 1.00 -18.39
CA GLY A 14 12.44 -0.01 -18.63
C GLY A 14 11.63 -0.42 -17.40
N ASP A 15 11.83 0.20 -16.25
CA ASP A 15 11.09 -0.10 -15.01
C ASP A 15 10.01 0.93 -14.67
N PHE A 16 9.84 1.93 -15.50
CA PHE A 16 8.74 2.89 -15.40
C PHE A 16 7.77 2.71 -16.57
N TYR A 17 6.50 2.59 -16.26
CA TYR A 17 5.39 2.44 -17.21
C TYR A 17 4.33 3.50 -16.97
N ILE A 18 3.60 3.87 -18.01
CA ILE A 18 2.37 4.64 -17.87
C ILE A 18 1.19 3.68 -17.86
N GLU A 19 0.34 3.80 -16.87
CA GLU A 19 -0.84 2.96 -16.65
C GLU A 19 -2.07 3.61 -17.28
N ILE A 20 -2.91 2.79 -17.93
CA ILE A 20 -4.21 3.15 -18.47
C ILE A 20 -5.29 2.25 -17.87
N GLN A 21 -6.48 2.81 -17.64
CA GLN A 21 -7.61 2.12 -17.03
C GLN A 21 -8.94 2.58 -17.66
N GLU A 22 -9.86 1.64 -17.88
CA GLU A 22 -11.17 1.92 -18.46
C GLU A 22 -12.27 1.34 -17.55
N HIS A 23 -13.07 2.22 -16.95
CA HIS A 23 -14.19 1.85 -16.06
C HIS A 23 -15.52 2.44 -16.54
N GLY A 24 -15.55 3.11 -17.70
CA GLY A 24 -16.71 3.83 -18.22
C GLY A 24 -17.00 5.12 -17.45
N ILE A 25 -15.98 5.71 -16.85
CA ILE A 25 -16.12 6.95 -16.07
C ILE A 25 -15.96 8.16 -16.97
N THR A 26 -16.72 9.19 -16.65
CA THR A 26 -16.54 10.53 -17.23
C THR A 26 -16.23 11.49 -16.07
N THR A 27 -15.14 12.21 -16.20
CA THR A 27 -14.70 13.20 -15.21
C THR A 27 -15.65 14.42 -15.17
N ASP A 28 -15.58 15.22 -14.11
CA ASP A 28 -16.40 16.43 -13.93
C ASP A 28 -16.23 17.46 -15.07
N ASN A 29 -15.07 17.46 -15.74
CA ASN A 29 -14.81 18.30 -16.91
C ASN A 29 -15.19 17.65 -18.25
N GLY A 30 -15.88 16.50 -18.23
CA GLY A 30 -16.45 15.83 -19.38
C GLY A 30 -15.50 14.96 -20.18
N LEU A 31 -14.29 14.66 -19.69
CA LEU A 31 -13.36 13.73 -20.33
C LEU A 31 -13.72 12.27 -19.97
N THR A 32 -13.80 11.42 -20.97
CA THR A 32 -13.96 9.97 -20.77
C THR A 32 -12.62 9.30 -20.46
N ASP A 33 -12.66 8.10 -19.87
CA ASP A 33 -11.46 7.28 -19.62
C ASP A 33 -10.67 7.06 -20.91
N GLU A 34 -11.32 6.70 -22.02
CA GLU A 34 -10.66 6.53 -23.33
C GLU A 34 -9.91 7.79 -23.79
N GLN A 35 -10.50 9.00 -23.59
CA GLN A 35 -9.83 10.25 -23.95
C GLN A 35 -8.60 10.53 -23.09
N MET A 36 -8.68 10.20 -21.80
CA MET A 36 -7.54 10.29 -20.89
C MET A 36 -6.45 9.30 -21.26
N ASP A 37 -6.82 8.04 -21.53
CA ASP A 37 -5.90 6.97 -21.92
C ASP A 37 -5.16 7.33 -23.21
N ARG A 38 -5.84 7.83 -24.23
CA ARG A 38 -5.20 8.30 -25.48
C ARG A 38 -4.17 9.40 -25.20
N THR A 39 -4.47 10.31 -24.28
CA THR A 39 -3.54 11.36 -23.87
C THR A 39 -2.33 10.77 -23.14
N LEU A 40 -2.54 9.78 -22.26
CA LEU A 40 -1.46 9.08 -21.53
C LEU A 40 -0.59 8.27 -22.48
N ILE A 41 -1.17 7.61 -23.48
CA ILE A 41 -0.45 6.89 -24.55
C ILE A 41 0.43 7.84 -25.35
N ASP A 42 -0.08 9.03 -25.68
CA ASP A 42 0.71 10.03 -26.40
C ASP A 42 1.87 10.59 -25.54
N ILE A 43 1.65 10.77 -24.24
CA ILE A 43 2.71 11.14 -23.30
C ILE A 43 3.76 10.01 -23.23
N ALA A 44 3.33 8.75 -23.11
CA ALA A 44 4.22 7.60 -23.07
C ALA A 44 5.13 7.54 -24.30
N LYS A 45 4.57 7.74 -25.49
CA LYS A 45 5.33 7.83 -26.74
C LYS A 45 6.34 8.96 -26.76
N GLN A 46 5.94 10.17 -26.27
CA GLN A 46 6.82 11.32 -26.23
C GLN A 46 8.02 11.15 -25.27
N VAL A 47 7.79 10.51 -24.11
CA VAL A 47 8.86 10.28 -23.12
C VAL A 47 9.61 8.97 -23.33
N GLY A 48 9.16 8.13 -24.27
CA GLY A 48 9.82 6.87 -24.64
C GLY A 48 9.66 5.77 -23.57
N VAL A 49 8.47 5.66 -22.95
CA VAL A 49 8.13 4.60 -21.98
C VAL A 49 6.98 3.75 -22.48
N LYS A 50 6.87 2.53 -21.95
CA LYS A 50 5.77 1.62 -22.29
C LYS A 50 4.49 1.96 -21.53
N VAL A 51 3.36 1.48 -22.04
CA VAL A 51 2.05 1.59 -21.42
C VAL A 51 1.61 0.22 -20.95
N ILE A 52 0.92 0.17 -19.79
CA ILE A 52 0.26 -1.04 -19.28
C ILE A 52 -1.23 -0.78 -19.06
N ALA A 53 -2.06 -1.80 -19.28
CA ALA A 53 -3.48 -1.76 -18.98
C ALA A 53 -3.76 -2.52 -17.68
N THR A 54 -4.44 -1.86 -16.74
CA THR A 54 -4.89 -2.47 -15.48
C THR A 54 -6.37 -2.23 -15.27
N ASN A 55 -6.96 -2.85 -14.25
CA ASN A 55 -8.39 -2.73 -13.98
C ASN A 55 -8.74 -2.28 -12.57
N ASP A 56 -7.76 -2.08 -11.69
CA ASP A 56 -8.04 -1.65 -10.30
C ASP A 56 -9.19 -2.46 -9.66
N PHE A 57 -9.16 -3.80 -9.80
CA PHE A 57 -10.27 -4.64 -9.36
C PHE A 57 -10.43 -4.64 -7.83
N HIS A 58 -11.68 -4.52 -7.38
CA HIS A 58 -12.05 -4.47 -5.98
C HIS A 58 -12.97 -5.62 -5.55
N TYR A 59 -13.49 -6.36 -6.51
CA TYR A 59 -14.36 -7.52 -6.27
C TYR A 59 -14.22 -8.55 -7.41
N LEU A 60 -14.67 -9.76 -7.16
CA LEU A 60 -14.40 -10.89 -8.05
C LEU A 60 -15.30 -10.86 -9.30
N ARG A 61 -16.59 -10.59 -9.13
CA ARG A 61 -17.59 -10.66 -10.20
C ARG A 61 -18.33 -9.34 -10.31
N ARG A 62 -18.83 -9.01 -11.51
CA ARG A 62 -19.58 -7.78 -11.76
C ARG A 62 -20.79 -7.61 -10.83
N GLU A 63 -21.49 -8.71 -10.52
CA GLU A 63 -22.63 -8.73 -9.60
C GLU A 63 -22.28 -8.46 -8.14
N ASP A 64 -21.00 -8.51 -7.78
CA ASP A 64 -20.51 -8.25 -6.41
C ASP A 64 -20.36 -6.73 -6.10
N ALA A 65 -20.57 -5.85 -7.09
CA ALA A 65 -20.47 -4.41 -6.90
C ALA A 65 -21.33 -3.89 -5.71
N PRO A 66 -22.59 -4.33 -5.48
CA PRO A 66 -23.36 -3.92 -4.31
C PRO A 66 -22.76 -4.40 -2.98
N VAL A 67 -22.07 -5.55 -2.97
CA VAL A 67 -21.40 -6.07 -1.77
C VAL A 67 -20.22 -5.18 -1.42
N GLN A 68 -19.42 -4.79 -2.41
CA GLN A 68 -18.32 -3.86 -2.24
C GLN A 68 -18.80 -2.51 -1.69
N ASP A 69 -19.95 -2.00 -2.16
CA ASP A 69 -20.55 -0.77 -1.65
C ASP A 69 -20.89 -0.85 -0.14
N VAL A 70 -21.37 -2.01 0.32
CA VAL A 70 -21.60 -2.26 1.76
C VAL A 70 -20.28 -2.30 2.54
N ILE A 71 -19.24 -2.97 2.00
CA ILE A 71 -17.91 -3.04 2.63
C ILE A 71 -17.33 -1.64 2.78
N MET A 72 -17.45 -0.80 1.76
CA MET A 72 -17.03 0.61 1.84
C MET A 72 -17.78 1.38 2.94
N CYS A 73 -19.07 1.16 3.11
CA CYS A 73 -19.84 1.76 4.20
C CYS A 73 -19.30 1.37 5.58
N ILE A 74 -18.94 0.11 5.78
CA ILE A 74 -18.34 -0.37 7.03
C ILE A 74 -17.01 0.36 7.29
N GLY A 75 -16.13 0.43 6.30
CA GLY A 75 -14.83 1.10 6.41
C GLY A 75 -14.93 2.61 6.70
N MET A 76 -15.97 3.28 6.20
CA MET A 76 -16.22 4.71 6.38
C MET A 76 -17.13 5.05 7.55
N ASN A 77 -17.64 4.05 8.29
CA ASN A 77 -18.67 4.22 9.31
C ASN A 77 -19.90 4.99 8.78
N ALA A 78 -20.32 4.67 7.56
CA ALA A 78 -21.45 5.28 6.85
C ALA A 78 -22.58 4.26 6.64
N LYS A 79 -23.77 4.73 6.28
CA LYS A 79 -24.90 3.89 5.89
C LYS A 79 -25.04 3.84 4.37
N VAL A 80 -25.61 2.75 3.86
CA VAL A 80 -25.81 2.57 2.40
C VAL A 80 -26.68 3.67 1.80
N ASP A 81 -27.66 4.16 2.54
CA ASP A 81 -28.58 5.24 2.12
C ASP A 81 -28.06 6.66 2.37
N ASP A 82 -26.86 6.82 2.94
CA ASP A 82 -26.24 8.14 3.12
C ASP A 82 -25.90 8.75 1.75
N PRO A 83 -26.47 9.90 1.40
CA PRO A 83 -26.25 10.53 0.09
C PRO A 83 -24.85 11.14 -0.08
N ASN A 84 -24.16 11.45 1.01
CA ASN A 84 -22.90 12.20 0.98
C ASN A 84 -21.66 11.32 1.13
N ARG A 85 -21.80 9.98 1.08
CA ARG A 85 -20.67 9.06 1.20
C ARG A 85 -19.96 8.82 -0.12
N MET A 86 -18.72 8.42 -0.06
CA MET A 86 -17.96 7.92 -1.21
C MET A 86 -18.61 6.64 -1.77
N ARG A 87 -18.67 6.54 -3.09
CA ARG A 87 -19.16 5.39 -3.85
C ARG A 87 -18.27 5.16 -5.06
N MET A 88 -18.14 3.90 -5.45
CA MET A 88 -17.57 3.59 -6.77
C MET A 88 -18.62 3.85 -7.85
N THR A 89 -18.20 4.43 -8.95
CA THR A 89 -19.07 4.68 -10.10
C THR A 89 -19.10 3.45 -10.99
N GLY A 90 -20.31 2.90 -11.23
CA GLY A 90 -20.47 1.72 -12.09
C GLY A 90 -20.15 0.39 -11.43
N SER A 91 -19.92 -0.63 -12.24
CA SER A 91 -19.66 -2.00 -11.83
C SER A 91 -18.46 -2.64 -12.56
N GLU A 92 -17.55 -1.80 -13.06
CA GLU A 92 -16.45 -2.27 -13.90
C GLU A 92 -15.17 -2.67 -13.14
N PHE A 93 -15.18 -2.57 -11.82
CA PHE A 93 -14.03 -2.89 -10.94
C PHE A 93 -13.99 -4.38 -10.53
N TYR A 94 -14.50 -5.28 -11.37
CA TYR A 94 -14.41 -6.73 -11.14
C TYR A 94 -13.17 -7.32 -11.82
N MET A 95 -12.82 -8.53 -11.40
CA MET A 95 -11.70 -9.26 -12.00
C MET A 95 -12.07 -9.75 -13.41
N LYS A 96 -11.58 -9.03 -14.42
CA LYS A 96 -11.85 -9.31 -15.84
C LYS A 96 -10.96 -10.44 -16.37
N THR A 97 -11.46 -11.17 -17.36
CA THR A 97 -10.65 -12.13 -18.13
C THR A 97 -9.71 -11.38 -19.08
N GLU A 98 -8.74 -12.11 -19.64
CA GLU A 98 -7.83 -11.55 -20.65
C GLU A 98 -8.59 -11.02 -21.88
N GLU A 99 -9.60 -11.77 -22.34
CA GLU A 99 -10.42 -11.39 -23.48
C GLU A 99 -11.20 -10.09 -23.21
N GLU A 100 -11.76 -9.96 -21.99
CA GLU A 100 -12.47 -8.75 -21.58
C GLU A 100 -11.51 -7.55 -21.51
N MET A 101 -10.32 -7.72 -20.92
CA MET A 101 -9.30 -6.67 -20.87
C MET A 101 -8.86 -6.24 -22.28
N ARG A 102 -8.56 -7.17 -23.16
CA ARG A 102 -8.16 -6.86 -24.56
C ARG A 102 -9.28 -6.15 -25.33
N ALA A 103 -10.53 -6.50 -25.06
CA ALA A 103 -11.69 -5.84 -25.69
C ALA A 103 -11.87 -4.38 -25.25
N MET A 104 -11.41 -4.03 -24.06
CA MET A 104 -11.48 -2.67 -23.54
C MET A 104 -10.42 -1.73 -24.13
N PHE A 105 -9.24 -2.26 -24.51
CA PHE A 105 -8.12 -1.47 -25.04
C PHE A 105 -7.78 -1.78 -26.51
N PRO A 106 -8.74 -1.76 -27.45
CA PRO A 106 -8.47 -2.08 -28.85
C PRO A 106 -7.55 -1.06 -29.53
N TYR A 107 -7.41 0.12 -28.94
CA TYR A 107 -6.54 1.22 -29.38
C TYR A 107 -5.11 1.14 -28.87
N CYS A 108 -4.81 0.22 -27.96
CA CYS A 108 -3.47 -0.01 -27.38
C CYS A 108 -3.31 -1.47 -26.90
N PRO A 109 -3.40 -2.48 -27.81
CA PRO A 109 -3.35 -3.89 -27.44
C PRO A 109 -2.04 -4.29 -26.74
N GLU A 110 -0.93 -3.63 -27.08
CA GLU A 110 0.36 -3.81 -26.43
C GLU A 110 0.36 -3.49 -24.95
N ALA A 111 -0.57 -2.67 -24.47
CA ALA A 111 -0.69 -2.36 -23.03
C ALA A 111 -1.07 -3.61 -22.21
N CYS A 112 -1.85 -4.53 -22.77
CA CYS A 112 -2.13 -5.82 -22.14
C CYS A 112 -0.90 -6.75 -22.21
N ASP A 113 -0.18 -6.78 -23.34
CA ASP A 113 1.02 -7.63 -23.49
C ASP A 113 2.14 -7.20 -22.53
N ASN A 114 2.33 -5.92 -22.32
CA ASN A 114 3.34 -5.37 -21.41
C ASN A 114 3.14 -5.77 -19.94
N THR A 115 1.94 -6.17 -19.53
CA THR A 115 1.72 -6.71 -18.17
C THR A 115 2.45 -8.02 -17.94
N LEU A 116 2.57 -8.86 -18.95
CA LEU A 116 3.35 -10.11 -18.89
C LEU A 116 4.84 -9.83 -18.76
N GLU A 117 5.35 -8.80 -19.44
CA GLU A 117 6.74 -8.37 -19.28
C GLU A 117 7.06 -7.98 -17.85
N ILE A 118 6.14 -7.26 -17.18
CA ILE A 118 6.30 -6.91 -15.75
C ILE A 118 6.28 -8.18 -14.89
N ALA A 119 5.34 -9.08 -15.14
CA ALA A 119 5.26 -10.35 -14.41
C ALA A 119 6.56 -11.16 -14.50
N ASP A 120 7.17 -11.22 -15.69
CA ASP A 120 8.44 -11.91 -15.92
C ASP A 120 9.63 -11.25 -15.21
N LYS A 121 9.58 -9.93 -14.98
CA LYS A 121 10.59 -9.18 -14.21
C LYS A 121 10.45 -9.36 -12.72
N CYS A 122 9.24 -9.64 -12.23
CA CYS A 122 8.93 -9.71 -10.81
C CYS A 122 9.19 -11.12 -10.28
N TYR A 123 10.15 -11.23 -9.36
CA TYR A 123 10.42 -12.47 -8.62
C TYR A 123 10.35 -12.17 -7.13
N VAL A 124 9.48 -12.88 -6.41
CA VAL A 124 9.32 -12.75 -4.96
C VAL A 124 9.42 -14.11 -4.32
N GLU A 125 10.39 -14.27 -3.42
CA GLU A 125 10.51 -15.43 -2.55
C GLU A 125 10.11 -15.03 -1.13
N LEU A 126 9.11 -15.72 -0.58
CA LEU A 126 8.64 -15.49 0.78
C LEU A 126 9.38 -16.42 1.73
N ASP A 127 10.12 -15.83 2.67
CA ASP A 127 10.74 -16.56 3.78
C ASP A 127 9.71 -16.73 4.90
N TRP A 128 9.16 -17.93 5.02
CA TRP A 128 8.17 -18.29 6.04
C TRP A 128 8.77 -18.74 7.36
N ASP A 129 10.06 -19.03 7.38
CA ASP A 129 10.75 -19.63 8.52
C ASP A 129 11.47 -18.60 9.40
N SER A 130 11.78 -17.45 8.85
CA SER A 130 12.51 -16.39 9.56
C SER A 130 11.58 -15.47 10.35
N ILE A 131 11.77 -15.41 11.65
CA ILE A 131 11.12 -14.42 12.51
C ILE A 131 11.98 -13.15 12.52
N ILE A 132 11.49 -12.11 11.84
CA ILE A 132 12.16 -10.81 11.79
C ILE A 132 11.67 -9.97 12.97
N LEU A 133 12.49 -9.84 14.00
CA LEU A 133 12.25 -8.92 15.10
C LEU A 133 12.91 -7.57 14.81
N PRO A 134 12.24 -6.44 15.11
CA PRO A 134 12.85 -5.13 15.03
C PRO A 134 14.10 -5.04 15.89
N ARG A 135 15.20 -4.54 15.32
CA ARG A 135 16.42 -4.26 16.09
C ARG A 135 16.41 -2.81 16.52
N PHE A 136 16.43 -2.59 17.83
CA PHE A 136 16.57 -1.25 18.36
C PHE A 136 18.04 -0.83 18.26
N PRO A 137 18.36 0.36 17.74
CA PRO A 137 19.74 0.82 17.66
C PRO A 137 20.32 1.04 19.05
N LEU A 138 21.54 0.54 19.29
CA LEU A 138 22.29 0.83 20.52
C LEU A 138 22.84 2.25 20.43
N LEU A 139 22.59 3.07 21.47
CA LEU A 139 22.93 4.49 21.48
C LEU A 139 24.38 4.70 21.97
N ASP A 140 24.86 3.87 22.89
CA ASP A 140 26.17 4.02 23.50
C ASP A 140 27.12 2.86 23.17
N PRO A 141 28.39 3.12 22.87
CA PRO A 141 29.40 2.07 22.66
C PRO A 141 29.56 1.17 23.88
N GLY A 142 29.46 -0.13 23.69
CA GLY A 142 29.59 -1.11 24.74
C GLY A 142 28.31 -1.48 25.49
N GLU A 143 27.17 -0.84 25.16
CA GLU A 143 25.88 -1.28 25.65
C GLU A 143 25.37 -2.55 24.95
N THR A 144 24.54 -3.30 25.65
CA THR A 144 23.71 -4.36 25.10
C THR A 144 22.26 -3.88 25.02
N HIS A 145 21.42 -4.56 24.21
CA HIS A 145 19.99 -4.26 24.16
C HIS A 145 19.31 -4.36 25.53
N GLU A 146 19.78 -5.33 26.36
CA GLU A 146 19.26 -5.52 27.71
C GLU A 146 19.65 -4.36 28.64
N SER A 147 20.93 -3.92 28.64
CA SER A 147 21.38 -2.79 29.47
C SER A 147 20.69 -1.48 29.06
N GLN A 148 20.56 -1.24 27.78
CA GLN A 148 19.85 -0.06 27.26
C GLN A 148 18.37 -0.09 27.63
N PHE A 149 17.68 -1.22 27.45
CA PHE A 149 16.27 -1.39 27.81
C PHE A 149 16.07 -1.13 29.32
N ARG A 150 16.92 -1.72 30.16
CA ARG A 150 16.90 -1.49 31.62
C ARG A 150 17.05 0.00 31.96
N ARG A 151 18.04 0.66 31.37
CA ARG A 151 18.30 2.09 31.59
C ARG A 151 17.09 2.95 31.22
N GLU A 152 16.48 2.70 30.05
CA GLU A 152 15.31 3.45 29.63
C GLU A 152 14.09 3.19 30.54
N CYS A 153 13.87 1.95 30.98
CA CYS A 153 12.83 1.62 31.94
C CYS A 153 13.05 2.34 33.29
N GLU A 154 14.26 2.32 33.84
CA GLU A 154 14.59 3.00 35.08
C GLU A 154 14.40 4.52 35.00
N LYS A 155 14.79 5.11 33.85
CA LYS A 155 14.58 6.53 33.57
C LYS A 155 13.09 6.90 33.61
N VAL A 156 12.25 6.12 32.95
CA VAL A 156 10.79 6.35 32.94
C VAL A 156 10.20 6.15 34.33
N LEU A 157 10.63 5.12 35.06
CA LEU A 157 10.17 4.87 36.44
C LEU A 157 10.53 6.03 37.40
N ARG A 158 11.74 6.58 37.30
CA ARG A 158 12.13 7.77 38.06
C ARG A 158 11.29 8.99 37.68
N GLN A 159 10.98 9.20 36.41
CA GLN A 159 10.15 10.31 35.96
C GLN A 159 8.71 10.23 36.53
N HIS A 160 8.14 9.02 36.61
CA HIS A 160 6.77 8.83 37.08
C HIS A 160 6.64 8.68 38.56
N TYR A 161 7.60 8.10 39.26
CA TYR A 161 7.49 7.71 40.65
C TYR A 161 8.52 8.40 41.59
N GLY A 162 9.47 9.16 41.06
CA GLY A 162 10.56 9.77 41.79
C GLY A 162 11.77 8.87 42.01
N ASP A 163 12.80 9.37 42.65
CA ASP A 163 14.07 8.65 42.86
C ASP A 163 13.95 7.43 43.79
N ASP A 164 12.91 7.35 44.59
CA ASP A 164 12.61 6.24 45.50
C ASP A 164 11.75 5.11 44.84
N TRP A 165 11.58 5.15 43.52
CA TRP A 165 10.78 4.18 42.75
C TRP A 165 11.11 2.71 43.06
N ALA A 166 12.39 2.41 43.29
CA ALA A 166 12.85 1.04 43.52
C ALA A 166 12.45 0.47 44.88
N THR A 167 12.08 1.33 45.82
CA THR A 167 11.65 0.96 47.19
C THR A 167 10.16 1.14 47.41
N ARG A 168 9.45 1.73 46.45
CA ARG A 168 7.99 1.89 46.50
C ARG A 168 7.26 0.58 46.22
N GLU A 169 6.31 0.24 47.03
CA GLU A 169 5.31 -0.78 46.73
C GLU A 169 4.38 -0.30 45.62
N ILE A 170 4.72 -0.60 44.38
CA ILE A 170 3.88 -0.33 43.21
C ILE A 170 3.20 -1.62 42.85
N GLY A 171 2.10 -1.99 43.54
CA GLY A 171 1.19 -3.05 43.13
C GLY A 171 1.80 -4.37 42.64
N GLY A 172 2.88 -4.86 43.24
CA GLY A 172 3.56 -6.11 42.85
C GLY A 172 4.52 -6.01 41.64
N MET A 173 4.59 -4.85 40.98
CA MET A 173 5.35 -4.70 39.73
C MET A 173 6.87 -4.65 39.93
N VAL A 174 7.35 -4.12 41.07
CA VAL A 174 8.79 -4.10 41.39
C VAL A 174 9.35 -5.49 41.61
N ALA A 175 8.58 -6.39 42.19
CA ALA A 175 8.99 -7.79 42.38
C ALA A 175 9.14 -8.52 41.03
N ALA A 176 8.31 -8.21 40.02
CA ALA A 176 8.37 -8.84 38.71
C ALA A 176 9.61 -8.37 37.91
N ILE A 177 9.97 -7.09 38.01
CA ILE A 177 11.17 -6.55 37.32
C ILE A 177 12.45 -7.10 37.96
N GLN A 178 12.52 -7.22 39.29
CA GLN A 178 13.67 -7.79 39.98
C GLN A 178 13.85 -9.29 39.73
N GLN A 179 12.76 -10.07 39.64
CA GLN A 179 12.81 -11.51 39.34
C GLN A 179 13.10 -11.79 37.86
N GLY A 180 12.76 -10.89 36.94
CA GLY A 180 13.05 -11.04 35.50
C GLY A 180 14.52 -10.80 35.13
N THR A 181 15.35 -10.29 36.08
CA THR A 181 16.76 -9.98 35.86
C THR A 181 17.73 -11.03 36.42
N GLU A 182 17.21 -12.04 37.12
CA GLU A 182 17.99 -13.16 37.65
C GLU A 182 17.87 -14.45 36.81
N ARG A 183 17.23 -14.38 35.65
CA ARG A 183 17.17 -15.51 34.68
C ARG A 183 17.82 -15.07 33.37
#